data_835915a9d04366c92787ddae98c43aac
#
_entry.id   835915a9d04366c92787ddae98c43aac
#
_cell.length_a   1.000
_cell.length_b   1.000
_cell.length_c   1.000
_cell.angle_alpha   90.00
_cell.angle_beta   90.00
_cell.angle_gamma   90.00
#
_symmetry.space_group_name_H-M   'P 1'
#
loop_
_entity.id
_entity.type
_entity.pdbx_description
1 polymer ?
#
loop_
_entity_poly.entity_id
_entity_poly.type
_entity_poly.pdbx_seq_one_letter_code
_entity_poly.pdbx_strand_id
1 'polypeptide(L)'
;MVEAISNHLIDGFCVGEPWNTQAELQGLSHIVCSSQHIIPNVADKVLAVTQEWAQQHPHTLIALTSAIMKAQQELRQLDDFTPVWQLMIEFDVIQFHCSAEIHVEKYFTIQNIIRNFVQDSAEPKVKDFEWLFQQMHKWNSFALDKTSYSDQAQRCLLTQTYQAASTQS
;
A
#
# COMPACT_ATOMS: atom_id res chain seq x y z
N MET A 1 13.45 -7.40 8.05
CA MET A 1 12.59 -8.57 8.38
C MET A 1 13.16 -9.84 7.76
N VAL A 2 13.37 -9.92 6.43
CA VAL A 2 13.91 -11.11 5.75
C VAL A 2 15.27 -11.52 6.32
N GLU A 3 16.20 -10.57 6.51
CA GLU A 3 17.49 -10.82 7.14
C GLU A 3 17.37 -11.31 8.60
N ALA A 4 16.42 -10.75 9.35
CA ALA A 4 16.22 -11.15 10.75
C ALA A 4 15.73 -12.61 10.89
N ILE A 5 14.85 -13.07 9.98
CA ILE A 5 14.42 -14.48 9.98
C ILE A 5 15.54 -15.40 9.47
N SER A 6 16.31 -14.96 8.48
CA SER A 6 17.48 -15.70 7.99
C SER A 6 18.54 -15.92 9.08
N ASN A 7 18.71 -14.97 9.99
CA ASN A 7 19.64 -15.04 11.10
C ASN A 7 19.02 -15.65 12.38
N HIS A 8 17.82 -16.23 12.31
CA HIS A 8 17.10 -16.82 13.45
C HIS A 8 16.89 -15.85 14.63
N LEU A 9 16.78 -14.53 14.35
CA LEU A 9 16.51 -13.50 15.36
C LEU A 9 15.02 -13.36 15.66
N ILE A 10 14.18 -13.82 14.75
CA ILE A 10 12.70 -13.82 14.86
C ILE A 10 12.15 -15.13 14.29
N ASP A 11 11.02 -15.59 14.80
CA ASP A 11 10.33 -16.81 14.35
C ASP A 11 9.27 -16.50 13.28
N GLY A 12 8.87 -15.26 13.15
CA GLY A 12 7.88 -14.81 12.17
C GLY A 12 7.75 -13.30 12.12
N PHE A 13 7.07 -12.81 11.10
CA PHE A 13 6.83 -11.37 10.94
C PHE A 13 5.52 -11.12 10.16
N CYS A 14 5.00 -9.89 10.30
CA CYS A 14 3.91 -9.36 9.51
C CYS A 14 4.39 -8.08 8.83
N VAL A 15 4.35 -8.05 7.51
CA VAL A 15 4.87 -6.93 6.71
C VAL A 15 4.08 -6.83 5.40
N GLY A 16 4.11 -5.65 4.78
CA GLY A 16 3.53 -5.47 3.44
C GLY A 16 4.31 -6.21 2.36
N GLU A 17 3.63 -6.60 1.30
CA GLU A 17 4.26 -7.16 0.11
C GLU A 17 5.22 -6.13 -0.56
N PRO A 18 6.30 -6.60 -1.20
CA PRO A 18 6.63 -8.00 -1.57
C PRO A 18 7.53 -8.76 -0.57
N TRP A 19 7.71 -8.28 0.64
CA TRP A 19 8.70 -8.83 1.59
C TRP A 19 8.30 -10.21 2.14
N ASN A 20 7.01 -10.49 2.31
CA ASN A 20 6.52 -11.80 2.69
C ASN A 20 6.87 -12.84 1.61
N THR A 21 6.51 -12.53 0.37
CA THR A 21 6.80 -13.37 -0.79
C THR A 21 8.31 -13.56 -1.00
N GLN A 22 9.12 -12.52 -0.76
CA GLN A 22 10.57 -12.64 -0.88
C GLN A 22 11.14 -13.65 0.11
N ALA A 23 10.67 -13.65 1.36
CA ALA A 23 11.14 -14.61 2.37
C ALA A 23 10.71 -16.06 2.01
N GLU A 24 9.51 -16.24 1.49
CA GLU A 24 9.01 -17.53 1.03
C GLU A 24 9.80 -18.07 -0.17
N LEU A 25 10.05 -17.26 -1.18
CA LEU A 25 10.86 -17.63 -2.36
C LEU A 25 12.31 -17.97 -2.03
N GLN A 26 12.84 -17.44 -0.93
CA GLN A 26 14.16 -17.78 -0.42
C GLN A 26 14.15 -19.04 0.47
N GLY A 27 13.00 -19.67 0.67
CA GLY A 27 12.86 -20.84 1.52
C GLY A 27 13.07 -20.56 3.02
N LEU A 28 13.01 -19.30 3.44
CA LEU A 28 13.26 -18.86 4.82
C LEU A 28 12.00 -18.92 5.69
N SER A 29 10.84 -18.81 5.07
CA SER A 29 9.55 -18.77 5.76
C SER A 29 8.43 -19.29 4.89
N HIS A 30 7.24 -19.38 5.47
CA HIS A 30 6.02 -19.73 4.77
C HIS A 30 4.92 -18.72 5.09
N ILE A 31 4.19 -18.27 4.06
CA ILE A 31 3.07 -17.34 4.25
C ILE A 31 1.90 -18.09 4.85
N VAL A 32 1.57 -17.78 6.10
CA VAL A 32 0.49 -18.43 6.85
C VAL A 32 -0.86 -17.87 6.42
N CYS A 33 -0.98 -16.54 6.30
CA CYS A 33 -2.24 -15.89 5.99
C CYS A 33 -2.00 -14.49 5.39
N SER A 34 -2.80 -14.13 4.41
CA SER A 34 -2.89 -12.74 3.91
C SER A 34 -3.92 -11.94 4.71
N SER A 35 -3.65 -10.66 4.95
CA SER A 35 -4.63 -9.73 5.55
C SER A 35 -5.96 -9.67 4.80
N GLN A 36 -5.96 -9.91 3.51
CA GLN A 36 -7.17 -9.99 2.66
C GLN A 36 -8.15 -11.10 3.09
N HIS A 37 -7.63 -12.20 3.66
CA HIS A 37 -8.47 -13.27 4.20
C HIS A 37 -9.12 -12.89 5.54
N ILE A 38 -8.51 -11.97 6.28
CA ILE A 38 -9.00 -11.53 7.59
C ILE A 38 -9.95 -10.36 7.42
N ILE A 39 -9.56 -9.36 6.63
CA ILE A 39 -10.33 -8.13 6.37
C ILE A 39 -10.22 -7.80 4.89
N PRO A 40 -11.19 -8.27 4.08
CA PRO A 40 -11.21 -7.99 2.65
C PRO A 40 -11.31 -6.49 2.37
N ASN A 41 -10.52 -6.01 1.43
CA ASN A 41 -10.57 -4.63 0.94
C ASN A 41 -10.27 -3.53 1.97
N VAL A 42 -9.50 -3.84 3.04
CA VAL A 42 -8.98 -2.80 3.93
C VAL A 42 -7.91 -1.97 3.21
N ALA A 43 -7.90 -0.65 3.44
CA ALA A 43 -6.85 0.20 2.90
C ALA A 43 -5.49 -0.17 3.51
N ASP A 44 -4.51 -0.46 2.67
CA ASP A 44 -3.14 -0.81 3.09
C ASP A 44 -2.22 0.41 3.07
N LYS A 45 -2.27 1.18 1.98
CA LYS A 45 -1.41 2.36 1.78
C LYS A 45 -2.23 3.58 1.43
N VAL A 46 -1.80 4.72 1.94
CA VAL A 46 -2.45 6.01 1.72
C VAL A 46 -1.43 7.09 1.38
N LEU A 47 -1.82 8.05 0.56
CA LEU A 47 -1.10 9.32 0.47
C LEU A 47 -1.48 10.15 1.69
N ALA A 48 -0.52 10.41 2.56
CA ALA A 48 -0.70 11.21 3.77
C ALA A 48 0.14 12.48 3.73
N VAL A 49 -0.47 13.59 4.10
CA VAL A 49 0.19 14.89 4.25
C VAL A 49 -0.27 15.56 5.55
N THR A 50 0.52 16.50 6.08
CA THR A 50 0.05 17.29 7.20
C THR A 50 -1.06 18.25 6.78
N GLN A 51 -1.95 18.59 7.72
CA GLN A 51 -3.04 19.55 7.44
C GLN A 51 -2.48 20.91 6.99
N GLU A 52 -1.41 21.36 7.63
CA GLU A 52 -0.75 22.61 7.28
C GLU A 52 -0.23 22.59 5.83
N TRP A 53 0.46 21.52 5.44
CA TRP A 53 0.97 21.40 4.08
C TRP A 53 -0.16 21.34 3.04
N ALA A 54 -1.23 20.63 3.32
CA ALA A 54 -2.39 20.55 2.43
C ALA A 54 -3.05 21.92 2.21
N GLN A 55 -3.11 22.77 3.26
CA GLN A 55 -3.66 24.10 3.17
C GLN A 55 -2.75 25.06 2.39
N GLN A 56 -1.43 24.92 2.56
CA GLN A 56 -0.45 25.77 1.85
C GLN A 56 -0.25 25.37 0.39
N HIS A 57 -0.47 24.09 0.04
CA HIS A 57 -0.18 23.55 -1.28
C HIS A 57 -1.34 22.78 -1.94
N PRO A 58 -2.58 23.35 -1.97
CA PRO A 58 -3.75 22.60 -2.43
C PRO A 58 -3.64 22.15 -3.89
N HIS A 59 -3.10 22.99 -4.78
CA HIS A 59 -2.93 22.65 -6.19
C HIS A 59 -1.90 21.54 -6.41
N THR A 60 -0.81 21.56 -5.66
CA THR A 60 0.22 20.51 -5.70
C THR A 60 -0.35 19.17 -5.23
N LEU A 61 -1.16 19.19 -4.16
CA LEU A 61 -1.79 18.00 -3.64
C LEU A 61 -2.78 17.38 -4.64
N ILE A 62 -3.60 18.22 -5.30
CA ILE A 62 -4.52 17.76 -6.36
C ILE A 62 -3.73 17.15 -7.52
N ALA A 63 -2.67 17.80 -8.00
CA ALA A 63 -1.84 17.30 -9.09
C ALA A 63 -1.15 15.97 -8.73
N LEU A 64 -0.61 15.85 -7.51
CA LEU A 64 0.01 14.61 -7.02
C LEU A 64 -1.03 13.48 -6.92
N THR A 65 -2.21 13.75 -6.38
CA THR A 65 -3.30 12.78 -6.29
C THR A 65 -3.72 12.31 -7.68
N SER A 66 -3.91 13.23 -8.64
CA SER A 66 -4.23 12.91 -10.03
C SER A 66 -3.14 12.04 -10.69
N ALA A 67 -1.86 12.36 -10.47
CA ALA A 67 -0.75 11.58 -11.01
C ALA A 67 -0.74 10.13 -10.47
N ILE A 68 -0.98 9.95 -9.16
CA ILE A 68 -1.10 8.61 -8.55
C ILE A 68 -2.28 7.85 -9.14
N MET A 69 -3.44 8.48 -9.29
CA MET A 69 -4.63 7.85 -9.88
C MET A 69 -4.39 7.40 -11.32
N LYS A 70 -3.74 8.24 -12.14
CA LYS A 70 -3.35 7.89 -13.51
C LYS A 70 -2.39 6.70 -13.53
N ALA A 71 -1.35 6.72 -12.70
CA ALA A 71 -0.40 5.62 -12.61
C ALA A 71 -1.10 4.30 -12.21
N GLN A 72 -2.02 4.33 -11.25
CA GLN A 72 -2.82 3.16 -10.87
C GLN A 72 -3.68 2.65 -12.02
N GLN A 73 -4.31 3.56 -12.78
CA GLN A 73 -5.12 3.20 -13.95
C GLN A 73 -4.26 2.58 -15.04
N GLU A 74 -3.11 3.16 -15.35
CA GLU A 74 -2.16 2.63 -16.33
C GLU A 74 -1.69 1.23 -15.92
N LEU A 75 -1.27 1.05 -14.65
CA LEU A 75 -0.83 -0.25 -14.13
C LEU A 75 -1.91 -1.34 -14.28
N ARG A 76 -3.18 -1.02 -14.06
CA ARG A 76 -4.27 -1.99 -14.24
C ARG A 76 -4.51 -2.41 -15.68
N GLN A 77 -4.18 -1.53 -16.63
CA GLN A 77 -4.39 -1.74 -18.07
C GLN A 77 -3.20 -2.39 -18.77
N LEU A 78 -2.06 -2.54 -18.07
CA LEU A 78 -0.87 -3.15 -18.66
C LEU A 78 -1.06 -4.65 -18.89
N ASP A 79 -0.84 -5.08 -20.12
CA ASP A 79 -0.74 -6.50 -20.48
C ASP A 79 0.67 -7.04 -20.17
N ASP A 80 1.70 -6.21 -20.36
CA ASP A 80 3.11 -6.52 -20.10
C ASP A 80 3.69 -5.59 -19.02
N PHE A 81 4.16 -6.18 -17.94
CA PHE A 81 4.76 -5.47 -16.80
C PHE A 81 6.28 -5.27 -16.92
N THR A 82 6.90 -5.69 -18.01
CA THR A 82 8.34 -5.54 -18.23
C THR A 82 8.82 -4.10 -18.05
N PRO A 83 8.14 -3.05 -18.56
CA PRO A 83 8.56 -1.67 -18.35
C PRO A 83 8.53 -1.26 -16.87
N VAL A 84 7.52 -1.69 -16.12
CA VAL A 84 7.43 -1.40 -14.68
C VAL A 84 8.57 -2.07 -13.92
N TRP A 85 8.85 -3.33 -14.26
CA TRP A 85 9.96 -4.07 -13.68
C TRP A 85 11.31 -3.40 -13.93
N GLN A 86 11.55 -2.93 -15.16
CA GLN A 86 12.77 -2.20 -15.51
C GLN A 86 12.93 -0.92 -14.71
N LEU A 87 11.85 -0.14 -14.54
CA LEU A 87 11.84 1.06 -13.71
C LEU A 87 12.15 0.73 -12.24
N MET A 88 11.56 -0.33 -11.70
CA MET A 88 11.81 -0.74 -10.31
C MET A 88 13.27 -1.13 -10.06
N ILE A 89 13.93 -1.72 -11.06
CA ILE A 89 15.37 -2.03 -11.01
C ILE A 89 16.20 -0.75 -11.17
N GLU A 90 15.88 0.09 -12.17
CA GLU A 90 16.61 1.32 -12.47
C GLU A 90 16.64 2.30 -11.29
N PHE A 91 15.52 2.41 -10.56
CA PHE A 91 15.40 3.28 -9.39
C PHE A 91 15.71 2.60 -8.05
N ASP A 92 16.34 1.43 -8.06
CA ASP A 92 16.70 0.68 -6.84
C ASP A 92 15.52 0.41 -5.88
N VAL A 93 14.29 0.47 -6.40
CA VAL A 93 13.08 0.17 -5.60
C VAL A 93 13.10 -1.29 -5.17
N ILE A 94 13.65 -2.16 -6.02
CA ILE A 94 13.82 -3.58 -5.76
C ILE A 94 15.31 -3.91 -5.86
N GLN A 95 15.94 -4.09 -4.70
CA GLN A 95 17.33 -4.55 -4.61
C GLN A 95 17.35 -6.07 -4.60
N PHE A 96 17.70 -6.69 -5.72
CA PHE A 96 17.79 -8.15 -5.80
C PHE A 96 19.24 -8.62 -5.99
N HIS A 97 19.75 -9.23 -4.97
CA HIS A 97 20.95 -10.08 -5.04
C HIS A 97 20.51 -11.56 -5.19
N CYS A 98 19.96 -11.94 -6.33
CA CYS A 98 19.48 -13.30 -6.54
C CYS A 98 19.63 -13.74 -8.00
N SER A 99 19.54 -15.07 -8.24
CA SER A 99 19.67 -15.67 -9.55
C SER A 99 18.61 -15.18 -10.53
N ALA A 100 18.85 -15.32 -11.83
CA ALA A 100 17.92 -14.93 -12.89
C ALA A 100 16.56 -15.67 -12.76
N GLU A 101 16.57 -16.94 -12.32
CA GLU A 101 15.36 -17.74 -12.11
C GLU A 101 14.46 -17.15 -11.01
N ILE A 102 15.06 -16.73 -9.89
CA ILE A 102 14.32 -16.05 -8.81
C ILE A 102 13.78 -14.70 -9.29
N HIS A 103 14.46 -14.00 -10.20
CA HIS A 103 13.94 -12.76 -10.79
C HIS A 103 12.66 -12.98 -11.58
N VAL A 104 12.55 -14.06 -12.36
CA VAL A 104 11.34 -14.41 -13.12
C VAL A 104 10.16 -14.67 -12.18
N GLU A 105 10.37 -15.45 -11.12
CA GLU A 105 9.33 -15.72 -10.13
C GLU A 105 8.86 -14.44 -9.42
N LYS A 106 9.80 -13.57 -9.06
CA LYS A 106 9.48 -12.26 -8.45
C LYS A 106 8.71 -11.34 -9.39
N TYR A 107 9.05 -11.34 -10.67
CA TYR A 107 8.32 -10.61 -11.69
C TYR A 107 6.84 -11.04 -11.71
N PHE A 108 6.56 -12.34 -11.81
CA PHE A 108 5.19 -12.84 -11.78
C PHE A 108 4.47 -12.55 -10.46
N THR A 109 5.18 -12.62 -9.35
CA THR A 109 4.62 -12.28 -8.03
C THR A 109 4.20 -10.83 -7.98
N ILE A 110 5.04 -9.90 -8.40
CA ILE A 110 4.73 -8.46 -8.41
C ILE A 110 3.59 -8.19 -9.40
N GLN A 111 3.60 -8.81 -10.56
CA GLN A 111 2.51 -8.72 -11.53
C GLN A 111 1.17 -9.15 -10.92
N ASN A 112 1.15 -10.27 -10.20
CA ASN A 112 -0.04 -10.76 -9.52
C ASN A 112 -0.50 -9.83 -8.40
N ILE A 113 0.43 -9.27 -7.62
CA ILE A 113 0.14 -8.27 -6.59
C ILE A 113 -0.53 -7.05 -7.22
N ILE A 114 0.04 -6.47 -8.26
CA ILE A 114 -0.52 -5.30 -8.93
C ILE A 114 -1.93 -5.61 -9.46
N ARG A 115 -2.13 -6.71 -10.14
CA ARG A 115 -3.44 -7.11 -10.69
C ARG A 115 -4.51 -7.34 -9.63
N ASN A 116 -4.12 -7.92 -8.49
CA ASN A 116 -5.07 -8.32 -7.44
C ASN A 116 -5.27 -7.24 -6.37
N PHE A 117 -4.29 -6.38 -6.13
CA PHE A 117 -4.31 -5.43 -5.01
C PHE A 117 -4.44 -3.96 -5.44
N VAL A 118 -4.10 -3.59 -6.66
CA VAL A 118 -4.39 -2.25 -7.18
C VAL A 118 -5.88 -2.17 -7.51
N GLN A 119 -6.63 -1.51 -6.64
CA GLN A 119 -8.09 -1.43 -6.74
C GLN A 119 -8.56 -0.53 -7.90
N ASP A 120 -9.79 -0.76 -8.35
CA ASP A 120 -10.43 0.05 -9.40
C ASP A 120 -10.69 1.49 -8.96
N SER A 121 -10.77 1.74 -7.69
CA SER A 121 -10.97 3.07 -7.13
C SER A 121 -9.99 3.34 -6.01
N ALA A 122 -9.31 4.49 -6.11
CA ALA A 122 -8.49 5.06 -5.04
C ALA A 122 -9.28 5.97 -4.09
N GLU A 123 -10.62 5.97 -4.19
CA GLU A 123 -11.48 6.81 -3.37
C GLU A 123 -11.31 6.49 -1.87
N PRO A 124 -10.95 7.49 -1.05
CA PRO A 124 -10.82 7.30 0.38
C PRO A 124 -12.19 7.10 1.02
N LYS A 125 -12.36 6.00 1.76
CA LYS A 125 -13.65 5.63 2.37
C LYS A 125 -13.61 5.81 3.87
N VAL A 126 -14.57 6.52 4.42
CA VAL A 126 -14.73 6.75 5.88
C VAL A 126 -14.66 5.45 6.67
N LYS A 127 -15.37 4.41 6.21
CA LYS A 127 -15.44 3.10 6.90
C LYS A 127 -14.08 2.43 7.09
N ASP A 128 -13.14 2.62 6.18
CA ASP A 128 -11.82 2.00 6.26
C ASP A 128 -10.99 2.64 7.38
N PHE A 129 -11.06 3.96 7.50
CA PHE A 129 -10.43 4.71 8.60
C PHE A 129 -11.14 4.54 9.93
N GLU A 130 -12.47 4.46 9.93
CA GLU A 130 -13.26 4.16 11.11
C GLU A 130 -12.84 2.84 11.74
N TRP A 131 -12.69 1.79 10.91
CA TRP A 131 -12.19 0.50 11.37
C TRP A 131 -10.76 0.61 11.96
N LEU A 132 -9.85 1.35 11.30
CA LEU A 132 -8.51 1.57 11.83
C LEU A 132 -8.52 2.26 13.19
N PHE A 133 -9.33 3.30 13.37
CA PHE A 133 -9.46 3.98 14.66
C PHE A 133 -10.04 3.07 15.75
N GLN A 134 -11.00 2.21 15.40
CA GLN A 134 -11.51 1.20 16.32
C GLN A 134 -10.40 0.23 16.78
N GLN A 135 -9.55 -0.23 15.86
CA GLN A 135 -8.43 -1.10 16.21
C GLN A 135 -7.39 -0.37 17.07
N MET A 136 -7.03 0.87 16.70
CA MET A 136 -6.10 1.68 17.48
C MET A 136 -6.59 1.91 18.92
N HIS A 137 -7.88 2.15 19.09
CA HIS A 137 -8.49 2.27 20.42
C HIS A 137 -8.48 0.94 21.16
N LYS A 138 -8.91 -0.15 20.52
CA LYS A 138 -8.93 -1.50 21.11
C LYS A 138 -7.58 -1.91 21.68
N TRP A 139 -6.50 -1.54 20.99
CA TRP A 139 -5.13 -1.92 21.35
C TRP A 139 -4.37 -0.84 22.11
N ASN A 140 -5.04 0.24 22.55
CA ASN A 140 -4.42 1.37 23.24
C ASN A 140 -3.20 1.97 22.49
N SER A 141 -3.21 1.92 21.17
CA SER A 141 -2.10 2.43 20.37
C SER A 141 -2.01 3.96 20.40
N PHE A 142 -3.16 4.64 20.63
CA PHE A 142 -3.26 6.09 20.79
C PHE A 142 -4.37 6.45 21.76
N ALA A 143 -4.19 7.55 22.50
CA ALA A 143 -5.25 8.21 23.25
C ALA A 143 -6.20 8.91 22.26
N LEU A 144 -7.20 8.18 21.78
CA LEU A 144 -8.26 8.74 20.95
C LEU A 144 -9.27 9.44 21.86
N ASP A 145 -9.65 10.66 21.49
CA ASP A 145 -10.73 11.39 22.14
C ASP A 145 -12.05 10.60 21.96
N LYS A 146 -12.99 10.78 22.89
CA LYS A 146 -14.29 10.09 22.87
C LYS A 146 -15.24 10.53 21.74
N THR A 147 -14.75 11.28 20.78
CA THR A 147 -15.48 11.62 19.55
C THR A 147 -15.74 10.36 18.72
N SER A 148 -16.84 10.37 17.99
CA SER A 148 -17.21 9.28 17.06
C SER A 148 -16.03 8.95 16.12
N TYR A 149 -15.70 7.68 15.94
CA TYR A 149 -14.66 7.25 14.98
C TYR A 149 -14.96 7.72 13.56
N SER A 150 -16.24 7.79 13.19
CA SER A 150 -16.70 8.30 11.91
C SER A 150 -16.34 9.78 11.73
N ASP A 151 -16.53 10.61 12.75
CA ASP A 151 -16.16 12.04 12.70
C ASP A 151 -14.65 12.21 12.62
N GLN A 152 -13.88 11.39 13.32
CA GLN A 152 -12.43 11.41 13.24
C GLN A 152 -11.95 10.99 11.84
N ALA A 153 -12.51 9.93 11.28
CA ALA A 153 -12.22 9.46 9.94
C ALA A 153 -12.53 10.56 8.90
N GLN A 154 -13.69 11.19 8.98
CA GLN A 154 -14.06 12.28 8.07
C GLN A 154 -13.08 13.46 8.12
N ARG A 155 -12.55 13.81 9.29
CA ARG A 155 -11.55 14.89 9.44
C ARG A 155 -10.21 14.55 8.80
N CYS A 156 -9.85 13.27 8.73
CA CYS A 156 -8.61 12.81 8.11
C CYS A 156 -8.69 12.71 6.59
N LEU A 157 -9.90 12.65 6.02
CA LEU A 157 -10.11 12.43 4.60
C LEU A 157 -10.26 13.74 3.82
N LEU A 158 -9.45 13.90 2.79
CA LEU A 158 -9.52 15.03 1.86
C LEU A 158 -10.35 14.66 0.62
N THR A 159 -11.63 14.32 0.81
CA THR A 159 -12.54 13.88 -0.26
C THR A 159 -12.69 14.91 -1.39
N GLN A 160 -12.68 16.20 -1.07
CA GLN A 160 -12.72 17.29 -2.07
C GLN A 160 -11.47 17.29 -2.95
N THR A 161 -10.30 17.04 -2.37
CA THR A 161 -9.05 16.90 -3.12
C THR A 161 -9.13 15.72 -4.09
N TYR A 162 -9.62 14.57 -3.62
CA TYR A 162 -9.83 13.41 -4.47
C TYR A 162 -10.79 13.71 -5.63
N GLN A 163 -11.94 14.33 -5.35
CA GLN A 163 -12.91 14.70 -6.39
C GLN A 163 -12.32 15.67 -7.42
N ALA A 164 -11.58 16.69 -6.97
CA ALA A 164 -10.90 17.63 -7.87
C ALA A 164 -9.82 16.93 -8.73
N ALA A 165 -9.09 15.96 -8.15
CA ALA A 165 -8.11 15.17 -8.88
C ALA A 165 -8.75 14.25 -9.92
N SER A 166 -9.91 13.64 -9.61
CA SER A 166 -10.65 12.75 -10.52
C SER A 166 -11.14 13.45 -11.78
N THR A 167 -11.39 14.76 -11.72
CA THR A 167 -11.80 15.54 -12.91
C THR A 167 -10.62 15.88 -13.82
N GLN A 168 -9.38 15.69 -13.35
CA GLN A 168 -8.14 15.94 -14.10
C GLN A 168 -7.47 14.65 -14.60
N SER A 169 -7.94 13.52 -14.13
CA SER A 169 -7.47 12.18 -14.53
C SER A 169 -8.37 11.63 -15.63
#